data_6d282696a905d70a39b947768973d862
#
_entry.id   6d282696a905d70a39b947768973d862
#
_cell.length_a   1.000
_cell.length_b   1.000
_cell.length_c   1.000
_cell.angle_alpha   90.00
_cell.angle_beta   90.00
_cell.angle_gamma   90.00
#
_symmetry.space_group_name_H-M   'P 1'
#
loop_
_entity.id
_entity.type
_entity.pdbx_description
1 polymer ?
#
loop_
_entity_poly.entity_id
_entity_poly.type
_entity_poly.pdbx_seq_one_letter_code
_entity_poly.pdbx_strand_id
1 'polypeptide(L)'
;MAKKENQQPDNHVGEVVSRSEQFIEKNMTKIGLVILGVFIIVAGIFAYKRFVSEPKAREAAAKVYLAEDKFIQELDSAALNGNGANEMGLLAVIKKYSGSDASNLAKAYAGICYYNLGEYQKAIDHLKGFSSKENMVAPSITRLIGDCYVQLKKYEEAVGYFEKAAAAASNDAITPGCLIKAGRVYEELKQYDKALAAYKQVKEKYYTSMEANTVEADIIR
;
A
#
# COMPACT_ATOMS: atom_id res chain seq x y z
N MET A 1 -53.19 16.24 51.86
CA MET A 1 -52.73 14.85 52.03
C MET A 1 -52.09 14.42 50.69
N ALA A 2 -50.76 14.46 50.61
CA ALA A 2 -50.04 14.08 49.41
C ALA A 2 -49.55 12.61 49.58
N LYS A 3 -49.97 11.75 48.70
CA LYS A 3 -49.63 10.33 48.65
C LYS A 3 -48.18 10.20 48.13
N LYS A 4 -47.26 9.73 48.96
CA LYS A 4 -45.94 9.36 48.57
C LYS A 4 -46.01 8.08 47.74
N GLU A 5 -45.72 8.18 46.48
CA GLU A 5 -45.53 7.06 45.55
C GLU A 5 -44.16 6.43 45.85
N ASN A 6 -44.17 5.22 46.37
CA ASN A 6 -43.00 4.42 46.71
C ASN A 6 -42.49 3.79 45.41
N GLN A 7 -41.45 4.40 44.84
CA GLN A 7 -40.73 3.77 43.73
C GLN A 7 -39.91 2.60 44.29
N GLN A 8 -40.36 1.38 44.02
CA GLN A 8 -39.54 0.17 44.21
C GLN A 8 -38.29 0.25 43.31
N PRO A 9 -37.10 0.00 43.80
CA PRO A 9 -35.90 -0.07 42.96
C PRO A 9 -35.98 -1.29 42.05
N ASP A 10 -35.55 -1.05 40.85
CA ASP A 10 -35.58 -1.94 39.70
C ASP A 10 -34.90 -3.30 39.98
N ASN A 11 -35.70 -4.33 40.31
CA ASN A 11 -35.21 -5.67 40.65
C ASN A 11 -34.58 -6.41 39.45
N HIS A 12 -34.72 -5.88 38.25
CA HIS A 12 -34.18 -6.49 37.04
C HIS A 12 -32.63 -6.55 37.01
N VAL A 13 -31.95 -5.55 37.50
CA VAL A 13 -30.47 -5.52 37.53
C VAL A 13 -29.95 -6.57 38.52
N GLY A 14 -30.57 -6.70 39.69
CA GLY A 14 -30.19 -7.69 40.71
C GLY A 14 -30.40 -9.13 40.22
N GLU A 15 -31.47 -9.38 39.48
CA GLU A 15 -31.78 -10.73 38.96
C GLU A 15 -30.83 -11.14 37.83
N VAL A 16 -30.44 -10.21 36.97
CA VAL A 16 -29.45 -10.45 35.88
C VAL A 16 -28.06 -10.70 36.45
N VAL A 17 -27.63 -9.93 37.46
CA VAL A 17 -26.35 -10.14 38.18
C VAL A 17 -26.31 -11.51 38.84
N SER A 18 -27.38 -11.90 39.56
CA SER A 18 -27.50 -13.20 40.24
C SER A 18 -27.42 -14.38 39.22
N ARG A 19 -28.05 -14.27 38.08
CA ARG A 19 -27.97 -15.32 37.03
C ARG A 19 -26.59 -15.43 36.41
N SER A 20 -25.90 -14.32 36.19
CA SER A 20 -24.55 -14.32 35.66
C SER A 20 -23.53 -14.89 36.68
N GLU A 21 -23.69 -14.60 37.96
CA GLU A 21 -22.87 -15.17 39.01
C GLU A 21 -23.05 -16.70 39.08
N GLN A 22 -24.26 -17.20 39.10
CA GLN A 22 -24.57 -18.63 39.12
C GLN A 22 -24.02 -19.35 37.84
N PHE A 23 -24.09 -18.69 36.65
CA PHE A 23 -23.51 -19.23 35.44
C PHE A 23 -21.98 -19.35 35.54
N ILE A 24 -21.33 -18.32 36.05
CA ILE A 24 -19.86 -18.27 36.24
C ILE A 24 -19.44 -19.36 37.22
N GLU A 25 -20.08 -19.45 38.39
CA GLU A 25 -19.76 -20.48 39.38
C GLU A 25 -19.94 -21.89 38.85
N LYS A 26 -21.03 -22.18 38.18
CA LYS A 26 -21.32 -23.50 37.59
C LYS A 26 -20.35 -23.88 36.49
N ASN A 27 -19.78 -22.91 35.76
CA ASN A 27 -18.91 -23.15 34.63
C ASN A 27 -17.46 -22.70 34.87
N MET A 28 -17.07 -22.35 36.07
CA MET A 28 -15.77 -21.79 36.42
C MET A 28 -14.59 -22.61 35.85
N THR A 29 -14.64 -23.92 35.95
CA THR A 29 -13.59 -24.80 35.40
C THR A 29 -13.52 -24.74 33.86
N LYS A 30 -14.69 -24.71 33.19
CA LYS A 30 -14.72 -24.59 31.72
C LYS A 30 -14.25 -23.23 31.23
N ILE A 31 -14.68 -22.17 31.91
CA ILE A 31 -14.25 -20.81 31.65
C ILE A 31 -12.73 -20.69 31.85
N GLY A 32 -12.21 -21.24 32.97
CA GLY A 32 -10.78 -21.26 33.24
C GLY A 32 -9.98 -22.00 32.16
N LEU A 33 -10.46 -23.13 31.65
CA LEU A 33 -9.82 -23.86 30.55
C LEU A 33 -9.83 -23.08 29.23
N VAL A 34 -10.93 -22.36 28.94
CA VAL A 34 -11.01 -21.51 27.75
C VAL A 34 -10.03 -20.33 27.86
N ILE A 35 -9.98 -19.66 29.01
CA ILE A 35 -9.04 -18.57 29.26
C ILE A 35 -7.59 -19.07 29.14
N LEU A 36 -7.27 -20.23 29.73
CA LEU A 36 -5.95 -20.83 29.62
C LEU A 36 -5.60 -21.16 28.15
N GLY A 37 -6.54 -21.72 27.41
CA GLY A 37 -6.37 -21.99 25.97
C GLY A 37 -6.07 -20.72 25.16
N VAL A 38 -6.82 -19.65 25.39
CA VAL A 38 -6.58 -18.34 24.76
C VAL A 38 -5.20 -17.80 25.15
N PHE A 39 -4.82 -17.91 26.42
CA PHE A 39 -3.51 -17.46 26.89
C PHE A 39 -2.36 -18.22 26.21
N ILE A 40 -2.47 -19.54 26.07
CA ILE A 40 -1.47 -20.38 25.37
C ILE A 40 -1.35 -19.95 23.89
N ILE A 41 -2.47 -19.70 23.21
CA ILE A 41 -2.48 -19.24 21.82
C ILE A 41 -1.78 -17.88 21.72
N VAL A 42 -2.13 -16.93 22.56
CA VAL A 42 -1.54 -15.57 22.55
C VAL A 42 -0.04 -15.65 22.85
N ALA A 43 0.36 -16.42 23.87
CA ALA A 43 1.77 -16.64 24.21
C ALA A 43 2.53 -17.30 23.04
N GLY A 44 1.93 -18.28 22.38
CA GLY A 44 2.50 -18.94 21.20
C GLY A 44 2.70 -17.98 20.02
N ILE A 45 1.72 -17.13 19.74
CA ILE A 45 1.81 -16.07 18.71
C ILE A 45 2.93 -15.09 19.06
N PHE A 46 3.00 -14.66 20.32
CA PHE A 46 4.04 -13.73 20.79
C PHE A 46 5.44 -14.36 20.68
N ALA A 47 5.60 -15.60 21.14
CA ALA A 47 6.87 -16.32 21.04
C ALA A 47 7.29 -16.50 19.58
N TYR A 48 6.37 -16.91 18.69
CA TYR A 48 6.64 -17.03 17.26
C TYR A 48 7.07 -15.69 16.65
N LYS A 49 6.36 -14.61 16.97
CA LYS A 49 6.70 -13.27 16.48
C LYS A 49 8.11 -12.87 16.95
N ARG A 50 8.42 -13.03 18.23
CA ARG A 50 9.67 -12.58 18.84
C ARG A 50 10.89 -13.39 18.42
N PHE A 51 10.75 -14.72 18.36
CA PHE A 51 11.89 -15.63 18.15
C PHE A 51 12.05 -16.10 16.69
N VAL A 52 11.01 -15.99 15.86
CA VAL A 52 11.06 -16.46 14.48
C VAL A 52 10.84 -15.33 13.49
N SER A 53 9.76 -14.57 13.64
CA SER A 53 9.36 -13.56 12.66
C SER A 53 10.29 -12.34 12.67
N GLU A 54 10.59 -11.77 13.85
CA GLU A 54 11.45 -10.59 13.95
C GLU A 54 12.90 -10.82 13.48
N PRO A 55 13.59 -11.92 13.85
CA PRO A 55 14.94 -12.19 13.32
C PRO A 55 14.95 -12.34 11.80
N LYS A 56 13.97 -13.04 11.23
CA LYS A 56 13.83 -13.17 9.77
C LYS A 56 13.56 -11.84 9.10
N ALA A 57 12.74 -10.99 9.70
CA ALA A 57 12.45 -9.65 9.16
C ALA A 57 13.70 -8.76 9.15
N ARG A 58 14.51 -8.81 10.21
CA ARG A 58 15.79 -8.08 10.29
C ARG A 58 16.81 -8.59 9.25
N GLU A 59 16.92 -9.89 9.09
CA GLU A 59 17.79 -10.50 8.05
C GLU A 59 17.33 -10.02 6.65
N ALA A 60 16.03 -10.11 6.38
CA ALA A 60 15.45 -9.67 5.11
C ALA A 60 15.71 -8.18 4.83
N ALA A 61 15.50 -7.30 5.84
CA ALA A 61 15.77 -5.87 5.71
C ALA A 61 17.24 -5.58 5.40
N ALA A 62 18.17 -6.27 6.06
CA ALA A 62 19.61 -6.11 5.78
C ALA A 62 19.97 -6.53 4.34
N LYS A 63 19.29 -7.55 3.79
CA LYS A 63 19.52 -7.98 2.40
C LYS A 63 18.94 -7.00 1.39
N VAL A 64 17.77 -6.42 1.67
CA VAL A 64 17.21 -5.34 0.82
C VAL A 64 18.13 -4.13 0.81
N TYR A 65 18.66 -3.71 1.96
CA TYR A 65 19.57 -2.58 2.06
C TYR A 65 20.80 -2.72 1.15
N LEU A 66 21.39 -3.91 1.08
CA LEU A 66 22.54 -4.17 0.19
C LEU A 66 22.15 -4.07 -1.30
N ALA A 67 20.94 -4.52 -1.66
CA ALA A 67 20.45 -4.39 -3.03
C ALA A 67 20.04 -2.95 -3.37
N GLU A 68 19.50 -2.22 -2.39
CA GLU A 68 19.18 -0.78 -2.50
C GLU A 68 20.42 0.06 -2.75
N ASP A 69 21.57 -0.25 -2.12
CA ASP A 69 22.83 0.40 -2.38
C ASP A 69 23.25 0.30 -3.87
N LYS A 70 23.05 -0.87 -4.48
CA LYS A 70 23.27 -1.06 -5.93
C LYS A 70 22.26 -0.26 -6.77
N PHE A 71 21.01 -0.21 -6.35
CA PHE A 71 19.98 0.59 -7.00
C PHE A 71 20.31 2.09 -6.98
N ILE A 72 20.77 2.62 -5.84
CA ILE A 72 21.18 4.03 -5.72
C ILE A 72 22.40 4.34 -6.62
N GLN A 73 23.26 3.36 -6.88
CA GLN A 73 24.38 3.48 -7.81
C GLN A 73 23.96 3.28 -9.28
N GLU A 74 22.67 3.19 -9.58
CA GLU A 74 22.13 2.95 -10.93
C GLU A 74 22.57 1.61 -11.54
N LEU A 75 22.96 0.65 -10.70
CA LEU A 75 23.37 -0.69 -11.10
C LEU A 75 22.17 -1.64 -11.09
N ASP A 76 21.10 -1.31 -11.83
CA ASP A 76 19.83 -2.00 -11.82
C ASP A 76 19.93 -3.52 -11.97
N SER A 77 20.74 -4.00 -12.90
CA SER A 77 20.93 -5.45 -13.10
C SER A 77 21.60 -6.11 -11.89
N ALA A 78 22.57 -5.44 -11.24
CA ALA A 78 23.21 -5.96 -10.03
C ALA A 78 22.26 -5.89 -8.83
N ALA A 79 21.44 -4.83 -8.72
CA ALA A 79 20.40 -4.74 -7.71
C ALA A 79 19.38 -5.88 -7.81
N LEU A 80 18.93 -6.20 -9.04
CA LEU A 80 17.99 -7.31 -9.29
C LEU A 80 18.58 -8.68 -8.93
N ASN A 81 19.79 -8.98 -9.42
CA ASN A 81 20.33 -10.33 -9.39
C ASN A 81 21.30 -10.58 -8.23
N GLY A 82 21.92 -9.53 -7.67
CA GLY A 82 23.04 -9.65 -6.73
C GLY A 82 24.35 -10.04 -7.43
N ASN A 83 25.41 -10.18 -6.63
CA ASN A 83 26.76 -10.50 -7.13
C ASN A 83 27.21 -11.94 -6.74
N GLY A 84 26.29 -12.90 -6.66
CA GLY A 84 26.60 -14.29 -6.33
C GLY A 84 26.39 -14.64 -4.86
N ALA A 85 27.23 -15.50 -4.25
CA ALA A 85 26.94 -16.20 -3.01
C ALA A 85 26.70 -15.29 -1.76
N ASN A 86 27.26 -14.10 -1.73
CA ASN A 86 27.21 -13.24 -0.54
C ASN A 86 26.26 -12.03 -0.67
N GLU A 87 25.93 -11.61 -1.87
CA GLU A 87 25.03 -10.46 -2.12
C GLU A 87 23.74 -10.91 -2.81
N MET A 88 22.71 -11.03 -2.00
CA MET A 88 21.38 -11.41 -2.49
C MET A 88 20.73 -10.23 -3.20
N GLY A 89 20.36 -10.40 -4.48
CA GLY A 89 19.59 -9.40 -5.21
C GLY A 89 18.12 -9.36 -4.83
N LEU A 90 17.41 -8.33 -5.29
CA LEU A 90 16.00 -8.09 -5.00
C LEU A 90 15.11 -9.29 -5.33
N LEU A 91 15.36 -9.96 -6.46
CA LEU A 91 14.57 -11.13 -6.87
C LEU A 91 14.69 -12.30 -5.90
N ALA A 92 15.88 -12.53 -5.37
CA ALA A 92 16.12 -13.57 -4.38
C ALA A 92 15.48 -13.21 -3.03
N VAL A 93 15.49 -11.92 -2.63
CA VAL A 93 14.79 -11.41 -1.45
C VAL A 93 13.28 -11.63 -1.57
N ILE A 94 12.68 -11.26 -2.70
CA ILE A 94 11.25 -11.44 -2.97
C ILE A 94 10.84 -12.91 -2.81
N LYS A 95 11.66 -13.82 -3.30
CA LYS A 95 11.40 -15.26 -3.23
C LYS A 95 11.58 -15.82 -1.82
N LYS A 96 12.73 -15.53 -1.18
CA LYS A 96 13.10 -16.12 0.12
C LYS A 96 12.27 -15.59 1.29
N TYR A 97 11.93 -14.29 1.26
CA TYR A 97 11.24 -13.61 2.36
C TYR A 97 9.80 -13.20 1.97
N SER A 98 9.17 -13.98 1.11
CA SER A 98 7.79 -13.73 0.66
C SER A 98 6.85 -13.44 1.83
N GLY A 99 5.99 -12.42 1.66
CA GLY A 99 5.04 -11.97 2.67
C GLY A 99 5.62 -11.04 3.74
N SER A 100 6.93 -10.75 3.76
CA SER A 100 7.54 -9.76 4.65
C SER A 100 7.50 -8.34 4.04
N ASP A 101 7.64 -7.32 4.91
CA ASP A 101 7.77 -5.92 4.48
C ASP A 101 8.99 -5.73 3.58
N ALA A 102 10.09 -6.42 3.86
CA ALA A 102 11.30 -6.41 3.03
C ALA A 102 11.02 -6.94 1.62
N SER A 103 10.28 -8.05 1.49
CA SER A 103 9.86 -8.58 0.19
C SER A 103 8.92 -7.62 -0.53
N ASN A 104 8.03 -6.95 0.21
CA ASN A 104 7.13 -5.95 -0.36
C ASN A 104 7.92 -4.75 -0.92
N LEU A 105 8.88 -4.21 -0.16
CA LEU A 105 9.76 -3.13 -0.60
C LEU A 105 10.64 -3.55 -1.78
N ALA A 106 11.21 -4.76 -1.74
CA ALA A 106 12.01 -5.31 -2.83
C ALA A 106 11.24 -5.39 -4.16
N LYS A 107 9.92 -5.62 -4.12
CA LYS A 107 9.09 -5.58 -5.35
C LYS A 107 9.04 -4.19 -5.97
N ALA A 108 8.93 -3.12 -5.15
CA ALA A 108 8.94 -1.76 -5.67
C ALA A 108 10.28 -1.45 -6.35
N TYR A 109 11.40 -1.71 -5.68
CA TYR A 109 12.73 -1.50 -6.28
C TYR A 109 12.94 -2.37 -7.51
N ALA A 110 12.58 -3.66 -7.48
CA ALA A 110 12.69 -4.53 -8.66
C ALA A 110 11.88 -4.01 -9.85
N GLY A 111 10.68 -3.51 -9.58
CA GLY A 111 9.84 -2.90 -10.62
C GLY A 111 10.48 -1.64 -11.23
N ILE A 112 11.10 -0.79 -10.40
CA ILE A 112 11.81 0.42 -10.88
C ILE A 112 13.06 0.02 -11.69
N CYS A 113 13.85 -0.94 -11.19
CA CYS A 113 15.00 -1.46 -11.95
C CYS A 113 14.59 -2.00 -13.33
N TYR A 114 13.52 -2.79 -13.40
CA TYR A 114 13.02 -3.30 -14.67
C TYR A 114 12.52 -2.18 -15.59
N TYR A 115 11.91 -1.13 -15.04
CA TYR A 115 11.52 0.05 -15.81
C TYR A 115 12.75 0.74 -16.42
N ASN A 116 13.81 0.96 -15.64
CA ASN A 116 15.05 1.57 -16.10
C ASN A 116 15.75 0.73 -17.17
N LEU A 117 15.66 -0.59 -17.06
CA LEU A 117 16.20 -1.52 -18.07
C LEU A 117 15.33 -1.66 -19.34
N GLY A 118 14.17 -0.99 -19.40
CA GLY A 118 13.23 -1.10 -20.52
C GLY A 118 12.39 -2.37 -20.54
N GLU A 119 12.44 -3.17 -19.47
CA GLU A 119 11.68 -4.42 -19.35
C GLU A 119 10.29 -4.16 -18.73
N TYR A 120 9.49 -3.33 -19.40
CA TYR A 120 8.26 -2.74 -18.88
C TYR A 120 7.20 -3.74 -18.40
N GLN A 121 7.08 -4.90 -19.05
CA GLN A 121 6.12 -5.92 -18.60
C GLN A 121 6.54 -6.50 -17.24
N LYS A 122 7.83 -6.80 -17.05
CA LYS A 122 8.35 -7.27 -15.76
C LYS A 122 8.23 -6.19 -14.69
N ALA A 123 8.46 -4.93 -15.05
CA ALA A 123 8.24 -3.79 -14.15
C ALA A 123 6.80 -3.78 -13.64
N ILE A 124 5.81 -3.87 -14.52
CA ILE A 124 4.38 -3.93 -14.16
C ILE A 124 4.10 -5.08 -13.20
N ASP A 125 4.62 -6.28 -13.46
CA ASP A 125 4.35 -7.47 -12.67
C ASP A 125 4.87 -7.31 -11.23
N HIS A 126 6.07 -6.75 -11.06
CA HIS A 126 6.64 -6.46 -9.74
C HIS A 126 5.94 -5.30 -9.03
N LEU A 127 5.69 -4.18 -9.72
CA LEU A 127 5.02 -3.01 -9.15
C LEU A 127 3.59 -3.30 -8.69
N LYS A 128 2.84 -4.12 -9.43
CA LYS A 128 1.50 -4.59 -9.03
C LYS A 128 1.54 -5.46 -7.77
N GLY A 129 2.64 -6.12 -7.52
CA GLY A 129 2.84 -6.92 -6.31
C GLY A 129 3.20 -6.11 -5.07
N PHE A 130 3.52 -4.82 -5.22
CA PHE A 130 3.81 -3.90 -4.13
C PHE A 130 2.54 -3.31 -3.54
N SER A 131 2.52 -3.09 -2.23
CA SER A 131 1.43 -2.40 -1.54
C SER A 131 1.97 -1.40 -0.52
N SER A 132 1.32 -0.23 -0.43
CA SER A 132 1.61 0.78 0.57
C SER A 132 0.33 1.53 0.93
N LYS A 133 0.27 2.04 2.15
CA LYS A 133 -0.81 2.95 2.63
C LYS A 133 -0.38 4.41 2.58
N GLU A 134 0.87 4.68 2.21
CA GLU A 134 1.43 6.03 2.16
C GLU A 134 0.87 6.81 0.96
N ASN A 135 0.34 7.99 1.25
CA ASN A 135 -0.34 8.85 0.24
C ASN A 135 0.59 9.38 -0.86
N MET A 136 1.91 9.27 -0.68
CA MET A 136 2.89 9.67 -1.69
C MET A 136 3.43 8.46 -2.45
N VAL A 137 3.68 7.35 -1.76
CA VAL A 137 4.34 6.17 -2.33
C VAL A 137 3.38 5.36 -3.21
N ALA A 138 2.21 5.01 -2.71
CA ALA A 138 1.26 4.19 -3.45
C ALA A 138 0.80 4.83 -4.77
N PRO A 139 0.43 6.13 -4.81
CA PRO A 139 0.10 6.80 -6.07
C PRO A 139 1.30 6.92 -7.02
N SER A 140 2.52 7.16 -6.51
CA SER A 140 3.73 7.23 -7.35
C SER A 140 4.02 5.91 -8.04
N ILE A 141 3.92 4.79 -7.35
CA ILE A 141 4.04 3.46 -7.95
C ILE A 141 2.91 3.20 -8.96
N THR A 142 1.68 3.60 -8.63
CA THR A 142 0.54 3.48 -9.56
C THR A 142 0.78 4.29 -10.84
N ARG A 143 1.31 5.50 -10.73
CA ARG A 143 1.72 6.32 -11.88
C ARG A 143 2.80 5.65 -12.71
N LEU A 144 3.83 5.06 -12.07
CA LEU A 144 4.90 4.37 -12.77
C LEU A 144 4.39 3.15 -13.57
N ILE A 145 3.37 2.44 -13.06
CA ILE A 145 2.70 1.38 -13.83
C ILE A 145 2.04 1.98 -15.09
N GLY A 146 1.41 3.16 -14.99
CA GLY A 146 0.89 3.89 -16.13
C GLY A 146 1.99 4.22 -17.14
N ASP A 147 3.14 4.71 -16.69
CA ASP A 147 4.30 4.99 -17.54
C ASP A 147 4.78 3.73 -18.27
N CYS A 148 4.83 2.57 -17.61
CA CYS A 148 5.14 1.29 -18.25
C CYS A 148 4.14 0.95 -19.37
N TYR A 149 2.85 1.16 -19.15
CA TYR A 149 1.83 0.91 -20.16
C TYR A 149 1.96 1.85 -21.36
N VAL A 150 2.35 3.12 -21.16
CA VAL A 150 2.67 4.06 -22.27
C VAL A 150 3.80 3.51 -23.12
N GLN A 151 4.88 3.04 -22.48
CA GLN A 151 6.03 2.45 -23.21
C GLN A 151 5.65 1.20 -24.01
N LEU A 152 4.66 0.44 -23.51
CA LEU A 152 4.10 -0.71 -24.21
C LEU A 152 3.02 -0.32 -25.25
N LYS A 153 2.74 0.97 -25.44
CA LYS A 153 1.67 1.50 -26.31
C LYS A 153 0.27 1.00 -25.95
N LYS A 154 0.06 0.62 -24.70
CA LYS A 154 -1.23 0.20 -24.15
C LYS A 154 -1.89 1.41 -23.48
N TYR A 155 -2.41 2.29 -24.32
CA TYR A 155 -2.84 3.63 -23.91
C TYR A 155 -4.10 3.62 -23.03
N GLU A 156 -5.05 2.72 -23.30
CA GLU A 156 -6.27 2.58 -22.50
C GLU A 156 -5.95 2.16 -21.06
N GLU A 157 -5.03 1.22 -20.89
CA GLU A 157 -4.56 0.81 -19.57
C GLU A 157 -3.77 1.95 -18.89
N ALA A 158 -2.91 2.64 -19.64
CA ALA A 158 -2.09 3.71 -19.10
C ALA A 158 -2.93 4.83 -18.49
N VAL A 159 -3.96 5.31 -19.20
CA VAL A 159 -4.82 6.39 -18.72
C VAL A 159 -5.56 5.98 -17.45
N GLY A 160 -6.05 4.75 -17.38
CA GLY A 160 -6.71 4.23 -16.17
C GLY A 160 -5.79 4.21 -14.95
N TYR A 161 -4.50 3.91 -15.13
CA TYR A 161 -3.51 3.98 -14.04
C TYR A 161 -3.17 5.42 -13.64
N PHE A 162 -3.09 6.36 -14.58
CA PHE A 162 -2.86 7.77 -14.25
C PHE A 162 -4.04 8.37 -13.50
N GLU A 163 -5.27 8.11 -13.91
CA GLU A 163 -6.48 8.56 -13.21
C GLU A 163 -6.57 7.96 -11.81
N LYS A 164 -6.29 6.66 -11.67
CA LYS A 164 -6.22 5.98 -10.36
C LYS A 164 -5.18 6.61 -9.45
N ALA A 165 -3.99 6.93 -9.98
CA ALA A 165 -2.93 7.58 -9.23
C ALA A 165 -3.33 8.99 -8.80
N ALA A 166 -3.94 9.78 -9.69
CA ALA A 166 -4.43 11.12 -9.41
C ALA A 166 -5.50 11.11 -8.30
N ALA A 167 -6.46 10.20 -8.40
CA ALA A 167 -7.54 10.07 -7.40
C ALA A 167 -7.01 9.62 -6.03
N ALA A 168 -6.04 8.70 -6.00
CA ALA A 168 -5.47 8.18 -4.76
C ALA A 168 -4.56 9.20 -4.05
N ALA A 169 -3.81 10.02 -4.80
CA ALA A 169 -2.94 11.05 -4.25
C ALA A 169 -3.74 12.23 -3.69
N SER A 170 -4.64 12.79 -4.47
CA SER A 170 -5.49 13.93 -4.12
C SER A 170 -4.71 15.09 -3.46
N ASN A 171 -3.53 15.43 -3.99
CA ASN A 171 -2.61 16.44 -3.46
C ASN A 171 -1.90 17.19 -4.60
N ASP A 172 -1.30 18.34 -4.28
CA ASP A 172 -0.65 19.23 -5.25
C ASP A 172 0.70 18.71 -5.77
N ALA A 173 1.26 17.68 -5.12
CA ALA A 173 2.58 17.17 -5.49
C ALA A 173 2.53 16.07 -6.57
N ILE A 174 1.50 15.22 -6.58
CA ILE A 174 1.43 14.06 -7.47
C ILE A 174 0.28 14.19 -8.47
N THR A 175 -0.88 14.67 -8.02
CA THR A 175 -2.11 14.70 -8.84
C THR A 175 -1.93 15.48 -10.14
N PRO A 176 -1.34 16.71 -10.14
CA PRO A 176 -1.16 17.47 -11.39
C PRO A 176 -0.37 16.72 -12.44
N GLY A 177 0.77 16.14 -12.04
CA GLY A 177 1.60 15.34 -12.94
C GLY A 177 0.89 14.09 -13.50
N CYS A 178 0.03 13.45 -12.71
CA CYS A 178 -0.78 12.33 -13.18
C CYS A 178 -1.84 12.78 -14.19
N LEU A 179 -2.51 13.93 -13.93
CA LEU A 179 -3.53 14.48 -14.83
C LEU A 179 -2.93 14.92 -16.18
N ILE A 180 -1.74 15.53 -16.19
CA ILE A 180 -1.05 15.87 -17.44
C ILE A 180 -0.70 14.60 -18.22
N LYS A 181 -0.18 13.57 -17.56
CA LYS A 181 0.12 12.28 -18.22
C LYS A 181 -1.15 11.65 -18.77
N ALA A 182 -2.27 11.67 -18.03
CA ALA A 182 -3.56 11.21 -18.53
C ALA A 182 -4.02 12.02 -19.75
N GLY A 183 -3.90 13.34 -19.71
CA GLY A 183 -4.24 14.23 -20.82
C GLY A 183 -3.46 13.87 -22.09
N ARG A 184 -2.15 13.73 -22.00
CA ARG A 184 -1.29 13.33 -23.12
C ARG A 184 -1.66 11.96 -23.69
N VAL A 185 -2.01 11.00 -22.84
CA VAL A 185 -2.48 9.69 -23.30
C VAL A 185 -3.85 9.79 -23.97
N TYR A 186 -4.74 10.67 -23.48
CA TYR A 186 -6.01 10.94 -24.16
C TYR A 186 -5.82 11.57 -25.54
N GLU A 187 -4.79 12.41 -25.75
CA GLU A 187 -4.43 12.91 -27.08
C GLU A 187 -4.03 11.78 -28.04
N GLU A 188 -3.18 10.85 -27.58
CA GLU A 188 -2.80 9.65 -28.35
C GLU A 188 -4.02 8.80 -28.75
N LEU A 189 -5.02 8.74 -27.85
CA LEU A 189 -6.30 8.07 -28.10
C LEU A 189 -7.29 8.91 -28.91
N LYS A 190 -6.93 10.14 -29.32
CA LYS A 190 -7.78 11.12 -30.02
C LYS A 190 -9.04 11.50 -29.23
N GLN A 191 -9.00 11.39 -27.91
CA GLN A 191 -10.07 11.77 -26.98
C GLN A 191 -9.82 13.18 -26.46
N TYR A 192 -9.82 14.17 -27.36
CA TYR A 192 -9.40 15.55 -27.09
C TYR A 192 -10.22 16.24 -26.00
N ASP A 193 -11.54 15.98 -25.91
CA ASP A 193 -12.37 16.54 -24.86
C ASP A 193 -11.92 16.11 -23.47
N LYS A 194 -11.50 14.85 -23.31
CA LYS A 194 -10.98 14.33 -22.04
C LYS A 194 -9.59 14.87 -21.74
N ALA A 195 -8.74 15.00 -22.74
CA ALA A 195 -7.43 15.63 -22.60
C ALA A 195 -7.59 17.05 -22.06
N LEU A 196 -8.42 17.85 -22.72
CA LEU A 196 -8.71 19.24 -22.34
C LEU A 196 -9.29 19.32 -20.91
N ALA A 197 -10.19 18.42 -20.55
CA ALA A 197 -10.75 18.37 -19.19
C ALA A 197 -9.68 18.08 -18.14
N ALA A 198 -8.75 17.13 -18.40
CA ALA A 198 -7.64 16.84 -17.52
C ALA A 198 -6.69 18.04 -17.33
N TYR A 199 -6.35 18.75 -18.41
CA TYR A 199 -5.50 19.93 -18.37
C TYR A 199 -6.17 21.10 -17.64
N LYS A 200 -7.45 21.35 -17.90
CA LYS A 200 -8.22 22.39 -17.18
C LYS A 200 -8.30 22.08 -15.68
N GLN A 201 -8.46 20.82 -15.31
CA GLN A 201 -8.45 20.43 -13.90
C GLN A 201 -7.13 20.78 -13.21
N VAL A 202 -5.97 20.63 -13.88
CA VAL A 202 -4.67 21.08 -13.34
C VAL A 202 -4.66 22.58 -13.16
N LYS A 203 -5.06 23.35 -14.18
CA LYS A 203 -5.06 24.81 -14.14
C LYS A 203 -5.98 25.39 -13.06
N GLU A 204 -7.16 24.80 -12.88
CA GLU A 204 -8.21 25.33 -12.00
C GLU A 204 -8.06 24.88 -10.54
N LYS A 205 -7.75 23.58 -10.30
CA LYS A 205 -7.73 23.03 -8.96
C LYS A 205 -6.33 23.00 -8.34
N TYR A 206 -5.30 22.91 -9.17
CA TYR A 206 -3.90 22.76 -8.73
C TYR A 206 -3.03 23.92 -9.22
N TYR A 207 -3.60 25.14 -9.22
CA TYR A 207 -3.00 26.35 -9.76
C TYR A 207 -1.67 26.74 -9.08
N THR A 208 -1.38 26.22 -7.90
CA THR A 208 -0.11 26.41 -7.17
C THR A 208 0.98 25.43 -7.58
N SER A 209 0.66 24.40 -8.35
CA SER A 209 1.63 23.39 -8.78
C SER A 209 2.54 23.92 -9.89
N MET A 210 3.73 23.34 -10.02
CA MET A 210 4.65 23.65 -11.12
C MET A 210 4.03 23.32 -12.47
N GLU A 211 3.26 22.25 -12.53
CA GLU A 211 2.55 21.77 -13.71
C GLU A 211 1.51 22.77 -14.23
N ALA A 212 0.84 23.50 -13.35
CA ALA A 212 -0.14 24.51 -13.73
C ALA A 212 0.46 25.65 -14.57
N ASN A 213 1.74 25.95 -14.37
CA ASN A 213 2.47 26.98 -15.13
C ASN A 213 2.79 26.52 -16.57
N THR A 214 2.84 25.23 -16.82
CA THR A 214 3.25 24.65 -18.10
C THR A 214 2.07 24.11 -18.92
N VAL A 215 0.96 23.79 -18.28
CA VAL A 215 -0.20 23.14 -18.91
C VAL A 215 -0.95 24.05 -19.89
N GLU A 216 -0.73 25.37 -19.86
CA GLU A 216 -1.42 26.31 -20.73
C GLU A 216 -1.13 26.05 -22.20
N ALA A 217 0.10 25.68 -22.54
CA ALA A 217 0.48 25.30 -23.90
C ALA A 217 -0.27 24.03 -24.38
N ASP A 218 -0.54 23.09 -23.49
CA ASP A 218 -1.29 21.86 -23.78
C ASP A 218 -2.80 22.13 -23.96
N ILE A 219 -3.33 23.20 -23.32
CA ILE A 219 -4.74 23.62 -23.47
C ILE A 219 -5.00 24.32 -24.81
N ILE A 220 -4.03 25.07 -25.30
CA ILE A 220 -4.17 25.89 -26.51
C ILE A 220 -3.95 25.08 -27.79
N ARG A 221 -3.19 23.99 -27.71
CA ARG A 221 -2.88 23.08 -28.84
C ARG A 221 -4.09 22.22 -29.21
#